data_2f379eb4ba374cd696d9a9d0f3ac9b6d
#
_entry.id   2f379eb4ba374cd696d9a9d0f3ac9b6d
#
_cell.length_a   1.000
_cell.length_b   1.000
_cell.length_c   1.000
_cell.angle_alpha   90.00
_cell.angle_beta   90.00
_cell.angle_gamma   90.00
#
_symmetry.space_group_name_H-M   'P 1'
#
loop_
_entity.id
_entity.type
_entity.pdbx_description
1 polymer ?
#
loop_
_entity_poly.entity_id
_entity_poly.type
_entity_poly.pdbx_seq_one_letter_code
_entity_poly.pdbx_strand_id
1 'polypeptide(L)'
;NGKKISESLLKEFEKGLQNADDLIIGGSSAVSISIGMNLKKIADLNNPNIRFIHDGYWLDETEIEPRKKMSKTKGVLYGFPKMPSDCIDWSDCYPSKKRLSKYNFNDAFIVWTVDDHFRRSENDDLMMKSIKEDINYFGGGVSLSRETPLLMGRRKSNHVLLFEPSFYQEVDGIKIKDIFDNWLNKTNGQKILI
;
A
#
# COMPACT_ATOMS: atom_id res chain seq x y z
N ASN A 1 15.05 -2.58 -15.06
CA ASN A 1 14.95 -4.05 -15.08
C ASN A 1 13.75 -4.59 -14.25
N GLY A 2 13.28 -3.90 -13.20
CA GLY A 2 12.20 -4.36 -12.33
C GLY A 2 10.90 -4.70 -13.08
N LYS A 3 10.48 -3.87 -14.04
CA LYS A 3 9.30 -4.14 -14.86
C LYS A 3 9.40 -5.48 -15.59
N LYS A 4 10.53 -5.77 -16.25
CA LYS A 4 10.72 -7.03 -16.99
C LYS A 4 10.70 -8.23 -16.06
N ILE A 5 11.27 -8.11 -14.86
CA ILE A 5 11.25 -9.16 -13.84
C ILE A 5 9.82 -9.43 -13.40
N SER A 6 9.05 -8.38 -13.06
CA SER A 6 7.64 -8.53 -12.68
C SER A 6 6.79 -9.17 -13.77
N GLU A 7 7.00 -8.78 -15.04
CA GLU A 7 6.30 -9.35 -16.18
C GLU A 7 6.64 -10.84 -16.38
N SER A 8 7.92 -11.20 -16.24
CA SER A 8 8.36 -12.60 -16.34
C SER A 8 7.80 -13.46 -15.21
N LEU A 9 7.79 -12.94 -13.97
CA LEU A 9 7.24 -13.66 -12.83
C LEU A 9 5.73 -13.87 -12.96
N LEU A 10 4.98 -12.84 -13.33
CA LEU A 10 3.55 -12.96 -13.56
C LEU A 10 3.23 -14.01 -14.64
N LYS A 11 4.00 -14.02 -15.72
CA LYS A 11 3.81 -14.98 -16.80
C LYS A 11 4.19 -16.42 -16.36
N GLU A 12 5.29 -16.58 -15.65
CA GLU A 12 5.78 -17.89 -15.19
C GLU A 12 4.80 -18.56 -14.22
N PHE A 13 4.22 -17.76 -13.32
CA PHE A 13 3.31 -18.25 -12.29
C PHE A 13 1.82 -18.05 -12.62
N GLU A 14 1.49 -17.56 -13.81
CA GLU A 14 0.13 -17.14 -14.20
C GLU A 14 -0.94 -18.15 -13.80
N LYS A 15 -0.75 -19.42 -14.19
CA LYS A 15 -1.72 -20.48 -13.90
C LYS A 15 -1.89 -20.74 -12.39
N GLY A 16 -0.80 -20.70 -11.63
CA GLY A 16 -0.85 -20.83 -10.17
C GLY A 16 -1.56 -19.65 -9.52
N LEU A 17 -1.26 -18.43 -9.99
CA LEU A 17 -1.86 -17.20 -9.47
C LEU A 17 -3.37 -17.12 -9.77
N GLN A 18 -3.78 -17.59 -10.95
CA GLN A 18 -5.20 -17.65 -11.34
C GLN A 18 -6.01 -18.62 -10.47
N ASN A 19 -5.41 -19.74 -10.06
CA ASN A 19 -6.09 -20.81 -9.33
C ASN A 19 -5.82 -20.80 -7.82
N ALA A 20 -5.14 -19.80 -7.30
CA ALA A 20 -4.91 -19.68 -5.87
C ALA A 20 -6.24 -19.35 -5.14
N ASP A 21 -6.51 -20.08 -4.06
CA ASP A 21 -7.68 -19.86 -3.21
C ASP A 21 -7.62 -18.49 -2.51
N ASP A 22 -6.40 -18.01 -2.24
CA ASP A 22 -6.12 -16.71 -1.62
C ASP A 22 -4.78 -16.20 -2.18
N LEU A 23 -4.81 -15.07 -2.85
CA LEU A 23 -3.65 -14.43 -3.46
C LEU A 23 -3.35 -13.11 -2.78
N ILE A 24 -2.24 -13.05 -2.03
CA ILE A 24 -1.80 -11.84 -1.36
C ILE A 24 -0.63 -11.23 -2.13
N ILE A 25 -0.80 -10.01 -2.57
CA ILE A 25 0.21 -9.23 -3.28
C ILE A 25 0.63 -8.07 -2.40
N GLY A 26 1.85 -8.11 -1.89
CA GLY A 26 2.35 -7.12 -0.95
C GLY A 26 3.62 -6.42 -1.40
N GLY A 27 3.80 -5.22 -0.90
CA GLY A 27 5.01 -4.46 -1.13
C GLY A 27 5.18 -3.27 -0.20
N SER A 28 6.44 -2.94 0.05
CA SER A 28 6.84 -1.80 0.87
C SER A 28 7.42 -0.70 0.00
N SER A 29 7.14 0.57 0.34
CA SER A 29 7.73 1.73 -0.31
C SER A 29 7.62 1.70 -1.85
N ALA A 30 8.73 1.69 -2.56
CA ALA A 30 8.79 1.64 -4.03
C ALA A 30 8.11 0.39 -4.63
N VAL A 31 8.11 -0.74 -3.93
CA VAL A 31 7.42 -1.96 -4.37
C VAL A 31 5.91 -1.76 -4.33
N SER A 32 5.39 -1.08 -3.32
CA SER A 32 3.98 -0.67 -3.26
C SER A 32 3.55 0.14 -4.49
N ILE A 33 4.39 1.11 -4.90
CA ILE A 33 4.16 1.87 -6.14
C ILE A 33 4.16 0.96 -7.36
N SER A 34 5.09 0.01 -7.42
CA SER A 34 5.18 -0.95 -8.52
C SER A 34 3.93 -1.82 -8.64
N ILE A 35 3.31 -2.20 -7.52
CA ILE A 35 2.02 -2.90 -7.51
C ILE A 35 0.96 -2.02 -8.18
N GLY A 36 0.81 -0.76 -7.78
CA GLY A 36 -0.14 0.17 -8.37
C GLY A 36 0.02 0.32 -9.89
N MET A 37 1.28 0.36 -10.37
CA MET A 37 1.59 0.45 -11.79
C MET A 37 1.30 -0.84 -12.58
N ASN A 38 1.18 -1.98 -11.93
CA ASN A 38 0.88 -3.27 -12.56
C ASN A 38 -0.55 -3.75 -12.29
N LEU A 39 -1.41 -2.96 -11.64
CA LEU A 39 -2.76 -3.38 -11.23
C LEU A 39 -3.60 -3.93 -12.38
N LYS A 40 -3.49 -3.33 -13.59
CA LYS A 40 -4.19 -3.90 -14.76
C LYS A 40 -3.77 -5.34 -15.03
N LYS A 41 -2.47 -5.65 -15.00
CA LYS A 41 -1.98 -7.02 -15.24
C LYS A 41 -2.39 -7.99 -14.14
N ILE A 42 -2.43 -7.48 -12.89
CA ILE A 42 -2.91 -8.25 -11.75
C ILE A 42 -4.42 -8.54 -11.91
N ALA A 43 -5.20 -7.57 -12.36
CA ALA A 43 -6.61 -7.78 -12.66
C ALA A 43 -6.83 -8.76 -13.81
N ASP A 44 -5.97 -8.75 -14.83
CA ASP A 44 -6.02 -9.66 -15.97
C ASP A 44 -5.76 -11.14 -15.55
N LEU A 45 -5.27 -11.41 -14.32
CA LEU A 45 -5.19 -12.77 -13.75
C LEU A 45 -6.58 -13.39 -13.51
N ASN A 46 -7.62 -12.57 -13.39
CA ASN A 46 -9.00 -13.01 -13.13
C ASN A 46 -9.16 -13.88 -11.86
N ASN A 47 -8.29 -13.72 -10.87
CA ASN A 47 -8.46 -14.35 -9.57
C ASN A 47 -9.41 -13.49 -8.71
N PRO A 48 -10.51 -14.02 -8.19
CA PRO A 48 -11.48 -13.27 -7.41
C PRO A 48 -11.01 -12.96 -5.98
N ASN A 49 -9.99 -13.64 -5.49
CA ASN A 49 -9.53 -13.60 -4.09
C ASN A 49 -8.17 -12.89 -3.95
N ILE A 50 -7.99 -11.77 -4.64
CA ILE A 50 -6.76 -10.99 -4.54
C ILE A 50 -6.88 -9.98 -3.40
N ARG A 51 -5.91 -10.01 -2.49
CA ARG A 51 -5.74 -9.06 -1.40
C ARG A 51 -4.41 -8.33 -1.52
N PHE A 52 -4.35 -7.09 -1.05
CA PHE A 52 -3.15 -6.27 -1.16
C PHE A 52 -2.56 -5.89 0.19
N ILE A 53 -1.23 -5.73 0.23
CA ILE A 53 -0.52 -5.13 1.36
C ILE A 53 0.28 -3.95 0.84
N HIS A 54 0.01 -2.78 1.38
CA HIS A 54 0.74 -1.54 1.08
C HIS A 54 1.38 -0.98 2.34
N ASP A 55 2.69 -1.17 2.48
CA ASP A 55 3.47 -0.72 3.63
C ASP A 55 4.35 0.47 3.25
N GLY A 56 4.14 1.59 3.93
CA GLY A 56 4.91 2.81 3.74
C GLY A 56 4.65 3.56 2.43
N TYR A 57 3.68 3.15 1.62
CA TYR A 57 3.24 3.94 0.48
C TYR A 57 1.77 3.69 0.12
N TRP A 58 0.98 4.72 0.32
CA TRP A 58 -0.41 4.83 -0.12
C TRP A 58 -0.66 6.27 -0.57
N LEU A 59 -1.30 6.48 -1.71
CA LEU A 59 -1.62 7.81 -2.19
C LEU A 59 -3.01 8.20 -1.71
N ASP A 60 -3.03 9.20 -0.87
CA ASP A 60 -4.24 9.87 -0.44
C ASP A 60 -4.72 10.86 -1.51
N GLU A 61 -6.04 11.05 -1.61
CA GLU A 61 -6.62 11.98 -2.58
C GLU A 61 -6.18 13.44 -2.34
N THR A 62 -5.87 13.80 -1.10
CA THR A 62 -5.37 15.15 -0.76
C THR A 62 -3.96 15.41 -1.26
N GLU A 63 -3.17 14.36 -1.52
CA GLU A 63 -1.80 14.45 -2.03
C GLU A 63 -1.68 14.44 -3.56
N ILE A 64 -2.78 14.22 -4.29
CA ILE A 64 -2.75 14.02 -5.76
C ILE A 64 -2.14 15.21 -6.47
N GLU A 65 -2.56 16.43 -6.14
CA GLU A 65 -2.08 17.63 -6.86
C GLU A 65 -0.59 17.95 -6.62
N PRO A 66 -0.06 17.94 -5.38
CA PRO A 66 1.37 18.13 -5.15
C PRO A 66 2.23 17.06 -5.84
N ARG A 67 1.70 15.84 -5.98
CA ARG A 67 2.45 14.71 -6.52
C ARG A 67 2.42 14.60 -8.04
N LYS A 68 1.47 15.20 -8.71
CA LYS A 68 1.44 15.21 -10.19
C LYS A 68 2.74 15.73 -10.79
N LYS A 69 3.36 16.76 -10.21
CA LYS A 69 4.64 17.31 -10.65
C LYS A 69 5.82 16.36 -10.44
N MET A 70 5.84 15.65 -9.29
CA MET A 70 6.93 14.73 -8.93
C MET A 70 6.83 13.37 -9.60
N SER A 71 5.64 12.94 -9.95
CA SER A 71 5.33 11.59 -10.39
C SER A 71 5.93 11.24 -11.75
N LYS A 72 6.01 12.20 -12.66
CA LYS A 72 6.58 11.99 -14.01
C LYS A 72 8.05 11.53 -13.95
N THR A 73 8.85 12.19 -13.13
CA THR A 73 10.27 11.83 -12.95
C THR A 73 10.41 10.49 -12.21
N LYS A 74 9.57 10.22 -11.20
CA LYS A 74 9.61 8.99 -10.43
C LYS A 74 9.20 7.76 -11.25
N GLY A 75 8.21 7.88 -12.13
CA GLY A 75 7.81 6.77 -13.00
C GLY A 75 8.97 6.25 -13.84
N VAL A 76 9.80 7.14 -14.37
CA VAL A 76 11.02 6.79 -15.11
C VAL A 76 12.05 6.13 -14.19
N LEU A 77 12.22 6.62 -12.96
CA LEU A 77 13.15 6.05 -11.99
C LEU A 77 12.80 4.62 -11.60
N TYR A 78 11.51 4.27 -11.55
CA TYR A 78 11.05 2.90 -11.28
C TYR A 78 11.13 1.97 -12.50
N GLY A 79 11.74 2.42 -13.60
CA GLY A 79 11.94 1.61 -14.79
C GLY A 79 10.73 1.47 -15.70
N PHE A 80 9.76 2.36 -15.57
CA PHE A 80 8.63 2.48 -16.49
C PHE A 80 8.90 3.60 -17.50
N PRO A 81 9.45 3.29 -18.68
CA PRO A 81 9.79 4.29 -19.70
C PRO A 81 8.53 4.94 -20.29
N LYS A 82 7.39 4.28 -20.15
CA LYS A 82 6.08 4.80 -20.53
C LYS A 82 5.10 4.56 -19.39
N MET A 83 4.23 5.52 -19.17
CA MET A 83 3.12 5.38 -18.26
C MET A 83 2.22 4.20 -18.68
N PRO A 84 1.73 3.38 -17.75
CA PRO A 84 0.72 2.37 -18.05
C PRO A 84 -0.48 2.99 -18.78
N SER A 85 -1.00 2.28 -19.78
CA SER A 85 -2.08 2.80 -20.65
C SER A 85 -3.41 3.00 -19.95
N ASP A 86 -3.56 2.43 -18.77
CA ASP A 86 -4.75 2.50 -17.93
C ASP A 86 -4.69 3.62 -16.89
N CYS A 87 -3.65 4.46 -16.92
CA CYS A 87 -3.48 5.65 -16.08
C CYS A 87 -3.64 6.91 -16.92
N ILE A 88 -4.29 7.93 -16.37
CA ILE A 88 -4.42 9.25 -16.98
C ILE A 88 -3.13 10.05 -16.78
N ASP A 89 -2.56 9.96 -15.59
CA ASP A 89 -1.26 10.52 -15.24
C ASP A 89 -0.50 9.57 -14.30
N TRP A 90 0.74 9.93 -13.93
CA TRP A 90 1.56 9.07 -13.08
C TRP A 90 1.01 8.89 -11.66
N SER A 91 0.31 9.90 -11.12
CA SER A 91 -0.31 9.78 -9.80
C SER A 91 -1.49 8.81 -9.80
N ASP A 92 -2.21 8.74 -10.92
CA ASP A 92 -3.30 7.78 -11.12
C ASP A 92 -2.84 6.31 -11.16
N CYS A 93 -1.54 6.09 -11.34
CA CYS A 93 -0.93 4.75 -11.28
C CYS A 93 -0.51 4.31 -9.88
N TYR A 94 -0.52 5.20 -8.90
CA TYR A 94 -0.07 4.86 -7.55
C TYR A 94 -1.15 4.12 -6.76
N PRO A 95 -0.75 3.28 -5.79
CA PRO A 95 -1.71 2.60 -4.95
C PRO A 95 -2.56 3.61 -4.18
N SER A 96 -3.85 3.54 -4.36
CA SER A 96 -4.85 4.42 -3.76
C SER A 96 -6.21 3.73 -3.80
N LYS A 97 -7.16 4.22 -3.03
CA LYS A 97 -8.54 3.73 -3.07
C LYS A 97 -9.12 3.80 -4.49
N LYS A 98 -8.99 4.94 -5.14
CA LYS A 98 -9.44 5.14 -6.53
C LYS A 98 -8.83 4.10 -7.47
N ARG A 99 -7.52 3.84 -7.32
CA ARG A 99 -6.78 2.93 -8.20
C ARG A 99 -7.20 1.48 -8.02
N LEU A 100 -7.34 1.00 -6.77
CA LEU A 100 -7.78 -0.35 -6.48
C LEU A 100 -9.25 -0.57 -6.87
N SER A 101 -10.13 0.36 -6.52
CA SER A 101 -11.57 0.28 -6.82
C SER A 101 -11.87 0.25 -8.32
N LYS A 102 -11.00 0.84 -9.16
CA LYS A 102 -11.12 0.75 -10.63
C LYS A 102 -11.15 -0.68 -11.15
N TYR A 103 -10.56 -1.63 -10.41
CA TYR A 103 -10.50 -3.05 -10.74
C TYR A 103 -11.33 -3.92 -9.78
N ASN A 104 -12.23 -3.32 -9.01
CA ASN A 104 -13.07 -3.98 -8.01
C ASN A 104 -12.26 -4.70 -6.90
N PHE A 105 -11.04 -4.26 -6.63
CA PHE A 105 -10.28 -4.75 -5.49
C PHE A 105 -10.74 -4.03 -4.22
N ASN A 106 -11.27 -4.80 -3.29
CA ASN A 106 -11.93 -4.28 -2.08
C ASN A 106 -11.29 -4.78 -0.79
N ASP A 107 -10.13 -5.44 -0.87
CA ASP A 107 -9.43 -5.97 0.29
C ASP A 107 -7.94 -5.57 0.23
N ALA A 108 -7.54 -4.73 1.17
CA ALA A 108 -6.15 -4.29 1.31
C ALA A 108 -5.81 -4.02 2.77
N PHE A 109 -4.57 -4.32 3.14
CA PHE A 109 -3.95 -3.91 4.39
C PHE A 109 -3.03 -2.73 4.14
N ILE A 110 -3.38 -1.59 4.71
CA ILE A 110 -2.65 -0.33 4.51
C ILE A 110 -1.87 -0.01 5.78
N VAL A 111 -0.56 0.14 5.65
CA VAL A 111 0.30 0.63 6.73
C VAL A 111 0.80 2.02 6.35
N TRP A 112 0.49 2.97 7.19
CA TRP A 112 0.81 4.35 6.94
C TRP A 112 1.21 5.08 8.23
N THR A 113 2.14 6.03 8.14
CA THR A 113 2.60 6.83 9.27
C THR A 113 2.79 8.28 8.87
N VAL A 114 2.36 9.19 9.73
CA VAL A 114 2.52 10.65 9.56
C VAL A 114 3.99 11.04 9.60
N ASP A 115 4.80 10.32 10.37
CA ASP A 115 6.20 10.65 10.62
C ASP A 115 7.16 10.08 9.55
N ASP A 116 6.60 9.68 8.42
CA ASP A 116 7.39 9.23 7.28
C ASP A 116 8.18 10.41 6.68
N HIS A 117 9.51 10.37 6.83
CA HIS A 117 10.40 11.42 6.36
C HIS A 117 10.41 11.62 4.83
N PHE A 118 9.90 10.64 4.06
CA PHE A 118 9.68 10.77 2.62
C PHE A 118 8.38 11.50 2.27
N ARG A 119 7.55 11.79 3.28
CA ARG A 119 6.28 12.46 3.13
C ARG A 119 6.24 13.65 4.05
N ARG A 120 6.07 14.81 3.48
CA ARG A 120 5.72 16.03 4.21
C ARG A 120 4.41 16.52 3.64
N SER A 121 3.36 16.44 4.43
CA SER A 121 2.08 17.09 4.13
C SER A 121 2.01 18.42 4.87
N GLU A 122 1.39 19.40 4.25
CA GLU A 122 1.06 20.66 4.89
C GLU A 122 -0.18 20.52 5.80
N ASN A 123 -0.92 19.42 5.66
CA ASN A 123 -2.15 19.16 6.43
C ASN A 123 -2.24 17.68 6.85
N ASP A 124 -1.45 17.34 7.88
CA ASP A 124 -1.36 15.97 8.41
C ASP A 124 -2.71 15.45 8.93
N ASP A 125 -3.54 16.31 9.55
CA ASP A 125 -4.83 15.90 10.12
C ASP A 125 -5.83 15.48 9.05
N LEU A 126 -5.90 16.24 7.96
CA LEU A 126 -6.77 15.92 6.84
C LEU A 126 -6.34 14.61 6.17
N MET A 127 -5.03 14.43 5.99
CA MET A 127 -4.46 13.23 5.42
C MET A 127 -4.69 12.02 6.33
N MET A 128 -4.50 12.15 7.64
CA MET A 128 -4.81 11.09 8.61
C MET A 128 -6.26 10.67 8.55
N LYS A 129 -7.18 11.63 8.45
CA LYS A 129 -8.61 11.32 8.32
C LYS A 129 -8.90 10.52 7.06
N SER A 130 -8.39 10.94 5.92
CA SER A 130 -8.61 10.27 4.64
C SER A 130 -8.00 8.86 4.63
N ILE A 131 -6.79 8.68 5.15
CA ILE A 131 -6.17 7.35 5.27
C ILE A 131 -7.00 6.43 6.18
N LYS A 132 -7.53 6.93 7.29
CA LYS A 132 -8.42 6.17 8.17
C LYS A 132 -9.71 5.73 7.46
N GLU A 133 -10.27 6.60 6.63
CA GLU A 133 -11.43 6.27 5.79
C GLU A 133 -11.10 5.17 4.77
N ASP A 134 -9.92 5.21 4.16
CA ASP A 134 -9.46 4.17 3.23
C ASP A 134 -9.20 2.84 3.94
N ILE A 135 -8.53 2.84 5.10
CA ILE A 135 -8.36 1.65 5.94
C ILE A 135 -9.72 1.03 6.30
N ASN A 136 -10.68 1.88 6.66
CA ASN A 136 -12.04 1.44 6.95
C ASN A 136 -12.74 0.82 5.74
N TYR A 137 -12.56 1.39 4.57
CA TYR A 137 -13.13 0.88 3.33
C TYR A 137 -12.58 -0.51 2.98
N PHE A 138 -11.26 -0.68 3.05
CA PHE A 138 -10.59 -1.94 2.68
C PHE A 138 -10.58 -3.01 3.79
N GLY A 139 -10.98 -2.66 5.00
CA GLY A 139 -11.12 -3.62 6.09
C GLY A 139 -9.85 -3.94 6.86
N GLY A 140 -8.71 -3.34 6.54
CA GLY A 140 -7.47 -3.58 7.29
C GLY A 140 -6.41 -2.50 7.15
N GLY A 141 -5.66 -2.28 8.21
CA GLY A 141 -4.53 -1.36 8.19
C GLY A 141 -4.22 -0.69 9.51
N VAL A 142 -3.13 0.07 9.51
CA VAL A 142 -2.63 0.83 10.63
C VAL A 142 -2.24 2.22 10.16
N SER A 143 -2.71 3.24 10.86
CA SER A 143 -2.33 4.63 10.66
C SER A 143 -1.76 5.18 11.96
N LEU A 144 -0.47 5.53 11.96
CA LEU A 144 0.22 5.99 13.16
C LEU A 144 0.43 7.50 13.13
N SER A 145 0.12 8.16 14.25
CA SER A 145 0.36 9.58 14.46
C SER A 145 1.81 9.85 14.84
N ARG A 146 2.24 11.12 14.81
CA ARG A 146 3.57 11.54 15.28
C ARG A 146 3.81 11.27 16.76
N GLU A 147 2.74 11.24 17.52
CA GLU A 147 2.78 11.04 18.97
C GLU A 147 2.90 9.56 19.35
N THR A 148 2.73 8.65 18.39
CA THR A 148 2.85 7.22 18.64
C THR A 148 4.31 6.85 18.89
N PRO A 149 4.69 6.49 20.12
CA PRO A 149 6.07 6.15 20.43
C PRO A 149 6.41 4.78 19.86
N LEU A 150 7.08 4.74 18.73
CA LEU A 150 7.62 3.50 18.20
C LEU A 150 9.04 3.27 18.73
N LEU A 151 9.31 2.05 19.19
CA LEU A 151 10.66 1.61 19.56
C LEU A 151 11.50 1.53 18.27
N MET A 152 12.10 2.65 17.96
CA MET A 152 12.98 2.78 16.82
C MET A 152 14.36 2.26 17.19
N GLY A 153 14.81 1.20 16.58
CA GLY A 153 16.23 0.99 16.42
C GLY A 153 16.84 2.26 15.78
N ARG A 154 18.08 2.55 15.93
CA ARG A 154 18.86 3.77 15.65
C ARG A 154 18.51 4.62 14.39
N ARG A 155 17.43 4.34 13.66
CA ARG A 155 16.95 5.09 12.49
C ARG A 155 15.60 5.74 12.81
N LYS A 156 15.54 7.05 12.70
CA LYS A 156 14.35 7.89 12.89
C LYS A 156 13.36 7.80 11.69
N SER A 157 13.09 6.62 11.18
CA SER A 157 12.28 6.48 9.98
C SER A 157 11.21 5.42 10.17
N ASN A 158 9.96 5.86 10.26
CA ASN A 158 8.77 5.01 10.32
C ASN A 158 8.23 4.71 8.91
N HIS A 159 9.11 4.60 7.91
CA HIS A 159 8.69 4.48 6.52
C HIS A 159 8.11 3.11 6.17
N VAL A 160 8.63 2.05 6.77
CA VAL A 160 8.19 0.67 6.55
C VAL A 160 8.07 -0.01 7.90
N LEU A 161 6.92 -0.56 8.23
CA LEU A 161 6.64 -1.10 9.55
C LEU A 161 6.55 -2.62 9.60
N LEU A 162 6.05 -3.28 8.55
CA LEU A 162 5.82 -4.73 8.58
C LEU A 162 7.10 -5.57 8.67
N PHE A 163 8.24 -5.00 8.29
CA PHE A 163 9.55 -5.67 8.33
C PHE A 163 10.46 -5.17 9.45
N GLU A 164 9.95 -4.30 10.32
CA GLU A 164 10.72 -3.69 11.40
C GLU A 164 10.31 -4.27 12.76
N PRO A 165 11.15 -4.16 13.81
CA PRO A 165 10.77 -4.58 15.17
C PRO A 165 9.47 -3.94 15.68
N SER A 166 9.12 -2.75 15.19
CA SER A 166 7.86 -2.06 15.47
C SER A 166 6.62 -2.87 15.13
N PHE A 167 6.72 -3.84 14.22
CA PHE A 167 5.62 -4.77 13.90
C PHE A 167 5.15 -5.57 15.13
N TYR A 168 6.07 -5.89 16.03
CA TYR A 168 5.80 -6.63 17.25
C TYR A 168 5.57 -5.74 18.48
N GLN A 169 5.73 -4.43 18.30
CA GLN A 169 5.54 -3.49 19.39
C GLN A 169 4.05 -3.34 19.72
N GLU A 170 3.78 -3.16 21.02
CA GLU A 170 2.47 -2.81 21.52
C GLU A 170 2.32 -1.28 21.56
N VAL A 171 1.22 -0.80 21.00
CA VAL A 171 0.81 0.60 21.05
C VAL A 171 -0.64 0.61 21.56
N ASP A 172 -0.89 1.31 22.64
CA ASP A 172 -2.20 1.37 23.31
C ASP A 172 -2.84 -0.01 23.59
N GLY A 173 -2.01 -0.98 24.00
CA GLY A 173 -2.45 -2.34 24.30
C GLY A 173 -2.61 -3.26 23.08
N ILE A 174 -2.23 -2.79 21.87
CA ILE A 174 -2.46 -3.51 20.63
C ILE A 174 -1.15 -3.60 19.84
N LYS A 175 -0.84 -4.77 19.30
CA LYS A 175 0.30 -4.97 18.41
C LYS A 175 -0.13 -4.83 16.96
N ILE A 176 0.72 -4.20 16.14
CA ILE A 176 0.49 -4.11 14.68
C ILE A 176 0.33 -5.52 14.10
N LYS A 177 1.12 -6.47 14.59
CA LYS A 177 1.03 -7.89 14.23
C LYS A 177 -0.37 -8.45 14.45
N ASP A 178 -1.01 -8.17 15.58
CA ASP A 178 -2.31 -8.73 15.90
C ASP A 178 -3.42 -8.16 14.97
N ILE A 179 -3.32 -6.89 14.61
CA ILE A 179 -4.19 -6.27 13.60
C ILE A 179 -4.00 -6.95 12.24
N PHE A 180 -2.75 -7.19 11.86
CA PHE A 180 -2.41 -7.85 10.61
C PHE A 180 -2.91 -9.30 10.57
N ASP A 181 -2.70 -10.07 11.65
CA ASP A 181 -3.15 -11.45 11.75
C ASP A 181 -4.69 -11.55 11.69
N ASN A 182 -5.40 -10.63 12.33
CA ASN A 182 -6.85 -10.56 12.25
C ASN A 182 -7.34 -10.29 10.83
N TRP A 183 -6.71 -9.37 10.11
CA TRP A 183 -7.02 -9.11 8.71
C TRP A 183 -6.67 -10.33 7.84
N LEU A 184 -5.50 -10.94 8.04
CA LEU A 184 -5.03 -12.08 7.28
C LEU A 184 -5.99 -13.27 7.41
N ASN A 185 -6.46 -13.55 8.61
CA ASN A 185 -7.35 -14.67 8.91
C ASN A 185 -8.83 -14.36 8.64
N LYS A 186 -9.15 -13.16 8.13
CA LYS A 186 -10.53 -12.68 7.92
C LYS A 186 -11.40 -12.80 9.20
N THR A 187 -10.78 -12.82 10.36
CA THR A 187 -11.49 -12.86 11.64
C THR A 187 -12.06 -11.49 11.92
N ASN A 188 -13.35 -11.39 11.68
CA ASN A 188 -14.27 -10.31 12.05
C ASN A 188 -13.64 -8.95 12.36
N GLY A 189 -13.52 -8.15 11.35
CA GLY A 189 -13.90 -6.74 11.31
C GLY A 189 -13.50 -5.78 12.43
N GLN A 190 -12.59 -6.10 13.33
CA GLN A 190 -12.03 -5.09 14.21
C GLN A 190 -11.00 -4.29 13.43
N LYS A 191 -11.51 -3.23 12.83
CA LYS A 191 -10.72 -2.14 12.25
C LYS A 191 -10.11 -1.38 13.42
N ILE A 192 -8.88 -1.71 13.77
CA ILE A 192 -8.19 -1.00 14.84
C ILE A 192 -7.36 0.09 14.18
N LEU A 193 -7.72 1.31 14.46
CA LEU A 193 -7.01 2.52 14.07
C LEU A 193 -6.26 3.00 15.30
N ILE A 194 -4.94 2.95 15.25
CA ILE A 194 -4.07 3.54 16.25
C ILE A 194 -3.56 4.87 15.74
#